data_0e25b92f05dcc3e7e74b0509f234b831
#
_entry.id   0e25b92f05dcc3e7e74b0509f234b831
#
_cell.length_a   1.000
_cell.length_b   1.000
_cell.length_c   1.000
_cell.angle_alpha   90.00
_cell.angle_beta   90.00
_cell.angle_gamma   90.00
#
_symmetry.space_group_name_H-M   'P 1'
#
loop_
_entity.id
_entity.type
_entity.pdbx_description
1 polymer ?
#
loop_
_entity_poly.entity_id
_entity_poly.type
_entity_poly.pdbx_seq_one_letter_code
_entity_poly.pdbx_strand_id
1 'polypeptide(L)'
;MPSSFEPLFLMYRHGMARGWESKSVEAQQEAAAEQGAAAPKISAEESARLAERATLSLARTRALADLQTACAAAHRSMLQQAIADLDRRIAALDGH
;
A
#
# COMPACT_ATOMS: atom_id res chain seq x y z
N MET A 1 24.22 27.06 -18.65
CA MET A 1 25.10 27.09 -17.50
C MET A 1 24.52 26.42 -16.31
N PRO A 2 24.98 25.26 -16.05
CA PRO A 2 24.45 24.54 -14.88
C PRO A 2 24.75 25.25 -13.57
N SER A 3 25.89 25.90 -13.50
CA SER A 3 26.27 26.54 -12.25
C SER A 3 25.35 27.69 -11.87
N SER A 4 24.85 28.41 -12.85
CA SER A 4 23.93 29.49 -12.54
C SER A 4 22.55 28.97 -12.19
N PHE A 5 22.20 27.85 -12.75
CA PHE A 5 20.91 27.26 -12.47
C PHE A 5 20.87 26.61 -11.09
N GLU A 6 21.94 25.94 -10.74
CA GLU A 6 21.99 25.23 -9.47
C GLU A 6 21.87 26.12 -8.24
N PRO A 7 22.60 27.24 -8.16
CA PRO A 7 22.45 28.08 -6.99
C PRO A 7 21.03 28.61 -6.82
N LEU A 8 20.39 28.94 -7.91
CA LEU A 8 19.03 29.42 -7.84
C LEU A 8 18.10 28.32 -7.30
N PHE A 9 18.28 27.13 -7.78
CA PHE A 9 17.50 26.00 -7.34
C PHE A 9 17.71 25.71 -5.87
N LEU A 10 18.95 25.78 -5.42
CA LEU A 10 19.26 25.52 -4.03
C LEU A 10 18.68 26.60 -3.12
N MET A 11 18.76 27.86 -3.54
CA MET A 11 18.18 28.93 -2.75
C MET A 11 16.69 28.74 -2.59
N TYR A 12 16.03 28.38 -3.65
CA TYR A 12 14.61 28.14 -3.60
C TYR A 12 14.27 27.05 -2.59
N ARG A 13 15.02 25.98 -2.61
CA ARG A 13 14.74 24.87 -1.72
C ARG A 13 14.97 25.25 -0.27
N HIS A 14 16.08 25.94 -0.01
CA HIS A 14 16.42 26.27 1.36
C HIS A 14 15.47 27.28 1.95
N GLY A 15 15.19 28.33 1.18
CA GLY A 15 14.46 29.44 1.74
C GLY A 15 12.99 29.17 1.92
N MET A 16 12.35 28.68 0.86
CA MET A 16 10.90 28.60 0.87
C MET A 16 10.38 27.21 1.13
N ALA A 17 11.01 26.22 0.50
CA ALA A 17 10.48 24.87 0.61
C ALA A 17 10.55 24.35 2.05
N ARG A 18 11.63 24.66 2.74
CA ARG A 18 11.80 24.15 4.09
C ARG A 18 10.75 24.69 5.04
N GLY A 19 10.54 25.98 5.04
CA GLY A 19 9.56 26.57 5.94
C GLY A 19 8.15 26.13 5.59
N TRP A 20 7.88 26.07 4.30
CA TRP A 20 6.57 25.67 3.85
C TRP A 20 6.30 24.20 4.19
N GLU A 21 7.29 23.35 4.01
CA GLU A 21 7.13 21.94 4.32
C GLU A 21 6.88 21.72 5.80
N SER A 22 7.55 22.49 6.63
CA SER A 22 7.38 22.36 8.06
C SER A 22 5.93 22.58 8.46
N LYS A 23 5.36 23.67 7.98
CA LYS A 23 3.97 23.96 8.29
C LYS A 23 3.03 22.93 7.71
N SER A 24 3.32 22.49 6.48
CA SER A 24 2.46 21.53 5.83
C SER A 24 2.45 20.22 6.60
N VAL A 25 3.62 19.77 7.04
CA VAL A 25 3.72 18.50 7.78
C VAL A 25 2.97 18.61 9.10
N GLU A 26 3.12 19.71 9.81
CA GLU A 26 2.43 19.86 11.08
C GLU A 26 0.91 19.86 10.88
N ALA A 27 0.44 20.55 9.86
CA ALA A 27 -0.98 20.59 9.59
C ALA A 27 -1.52 19.21 9.25
N GLN A 28 -0.75 18.48 8.46
CA GLN A 28 -1.18 17.12 8.09
C GLN A 28 -1.20 16.20 9.30
N GLN A 29 -0.22 16.33 10.17
CA GLN A 29 -0.20 15.48 11.36
C GLN A 29 -1.36 15.80 12.28
N GLU A 30 -1.69 17.06 12.45
CA GLU A 30 -2.82 17.43 13.27
C GLU A 30 -4.14 16.93 12.67
N ALA A 31 -4.28 17.08 11.36
CA ALA A 31 -5.49 16.62 10.70
C ALA A 31 -5.61 15.10 10.81
N ALA A 32 -4.51 14.39 10.65
CA ALA A 32 -4.53 12.95 10.76
C ALA A 32 -4.87 12.52 12.19
N ALA A 33 -4.34 13.21 13.17
CA ALA A 33 -4.64 12.89 14.57
C ALA A 33 -6.11 13.14 14.87
N GLU A 34 -6.65 14.24 14.37
CA GLU A 34 -8.05 14.53 14.58
C GLU A 34 -8.96 13.52 13.91
N GLN A 35 -8.61 13.14 12.71
CA GLN A 35 -9.38 12.12 12.00
C GLN A 35 -9.31 10.79 12.71
N GLY A 36 -8.16 10.43 13.22
CA GLY A 36 -8.00 9.21 13.97
C GLY A 36 -8.82 9.20 15.23
N ALA A 37 -8.91 10.36 15.89
CA ALA A 37 -9.70 10.46 17.10
C ALA A 37 -11.20 10.44 16.81
N ALA A 38 -11.60 11.04 15.70
CA ALA A 38 -13.02 11.13 15.35
C ALA A 38 -13.54 9.85 14.70
N ALA A 39 -12.69 9.14 13.96
CA ALA A 39 -13.13 7.95 13.24
C ALA A 39 -13.31 6.78 14.19
N PRO A 40 -14.23 5.87 13.88
CA PRO A 40 -14.35 4.65 14.66
C PRO A 40 -13.06 3.88 14.62
N LYS A 41 -12.62 3.45 15.76
CA LYS A 41 -11.37 2.72 15.85
C LYS A 41 -11.62 1.25 15.60
N ILE A 42 -10.89 0.68 14.66
CA ILE A 42 -10.89 -0.76 14.50
C ILE A 42 -9.80 -1.33 15.41
N SER A 43 -10.06 -2.51 15.93
CA SER A 43 -9.11 -3.15 16.80
C SER A 43 -7.85 -3.52 16.05
N ALA A 44 -6.77 -3.77 16.80
CA ALA A 44 -5.52 -4.20 16.19
C ALA A 44 -5.72 -5.53 15.47
N GLU A 45 -6.54 -6.40 16.01
CA GLU A 45 -6.82 -7.68 15.39
C GLU A 45 -7.57 -7.49 14.07
N GLU A 46 -8.53 -6.61 14.07
CA GLU A 46 -9.29 -6.36 12.85
C GLU A 46 -8.43 -5.69 11.81
N SER A 47 -7.58 -4.77 12.21
CA SER A 47 -6.66 -4.13 11.29
C SER A 47 -5.70 -5.14 10.67
N ALA A 48 -5.18 -6.06 11.49
CA ALA A 48 -4.29 -7.10 10.99
C ALA A 48 -5.01 -8.02 10.03
N ARG A 49 -6.26 -8.34 10.31
CA ARG A 49 -7.05 -9.21 9.46
C ARG A 49 -7.29 -8.56 8.09
N LEU A 50 -7.60 -7.28 8.10
CA LEU A 50 -7.80 -6.55 6.84
C LEU A 50 -6.51 -6.46 6.04
N ALA A 51 -5.38 -6.25 6.70
CA ALA A 51 -4.10 -6.20 6.01
C ALA A 51 -3.75 -7.54 5.41
N GLU A 52 -4.00 -8.62 6.14
CA GLU A 52 -3.73 -9.96 5.64
C GLU A 52 -4.63 -10.28 4.45
N ARG A 53 -5.90 -9.89 4.53
CA ARG A 53 -6.82 -10.12 3.42
C ARG A 53 -6.37 -9.38 2.17
N ALA A 54 -5.89 -8.15 2.33
CA ALA A 54 -5.39 -7.39 1.19
C ALA A 54 -4.17 -8.07 0.56
N THR A 55 -3.28 -8.60 1.39
CA THR A 55 -2.11 -9.30 0.91
C THR A 55 -2.50 -10.55 0.13
N LEU A 56 -3.43 -11.32 0.67
CA LEU A 56 -3.89 -12.54 0.01
C LEU A 56 -4.61 -12.21 -1.29
N SER A 57 -5.40 -11.16 -1.29
CA SER A 57 -6.11 -10.74 -2.49
C SER A 57 -5.14 -10.34 -3.59
N LEU A 58 -4.08 -9.63 -3.24
CA LEU A 58 -3.06 -9.24 -4.19
C LEU A 58 -2.33 -10.46 -4.74
N ALA A 59 -2.01 -11.41 -3.87
CA ALA A 59 -1.35 -12.65 -4.30
C ALA A 59 -2.25 -13.42 -5.27
N ARG A 60 -3.55 -13.42 -5.01
CA ARG A 60 -4.51 -14.10 -5.89
C ARG A 60 -4.54 -13.43 -7.26
N THR A 61 -4.54 -12.11 -7.29
CA THR A 61 -4.53 -11.38 -8.55
C THR A 61 -3.29 -11.71 -9.37
N ARG A 62 -2.14 -11.78 -8.70
CA ARG A 62 -0.89 -12.12 -9.38
C ARG A 62 -0.92 -13.55 -9.91
N ALA A 63 -1.44 -14.47 -9.11
CA ALA A 63 -1.50 -15.85 -9.56
C ALA A 63 -2.43 -16.01 -10.75
N LEU A 64 -3.53 -15.27 -10.78
CA LEU A 64 -4.44 -15.30 -11.92
C LEU A 64 -3.77 -14.74 -13.16
N ALA A 65 -3.02 -13.67 -13.02
CA ALA A 65 -2.31 -13.08 -14.15
C ALA A 65 -1.25 -14.05 -14.68
N ASP A 66 -0.53 -14.69 -13.78
CA ASP A 66 0.47 -15.67 -14.17
C ASP A 66 -0.17 -16.86 -14.88
N LEU A 67 -1.35 -17.27 -14.40
CA LEU A 67 -2.04 -18.38 -15.01
C LEU A 67 -2.41 -18.10 -16.47
N GLN A 68 -2.76 -16.85 -16.75
CA GLN A 68 -3.12 -16.49 -18.11
C GLN A 68 -1.96 -16.60 -19.09
N THR A 69 -0.74 -16.45 -18.61
CA THR A 69 0.44 -16.53 -19.46
C THR A 69 1.17 -17.86 -19.35
N ALA A 70 0.81 -18.69 -18.38
CA ALA A 70 1.50 -19.96 -18.19
C ALA A 70 1.10 -20.94 -19.27
N CYS A 71 2.10 -21.59 -19.90
CA CYS A 71 1.85 -22.53 -20.96
C CYS A 71 2.02 -23.99 -20.51
N ALA A 72 2.94 -24.22 -19.59
CA ALA A 72 3.23 -25.58 -19.13
C ALA A 72 2.09 -26.07 -18.24
N ALA A 73 1.64 -27.30 -18.51
CA ALA A 73 0.50 -27.84 -17.76
C ALA A 73 0.80 -27.95 -16.28
N ALA A 74 2.00 -28.38 -15.92
CA ALA A 74 2.37 -28.52 -14.50
C ALA A 74 2.35 -27.14 -13.82
N HIS A 75 2.85 -26.13 -14.48
CA HIS A 75 2.87 -24.79 -13.93
C HIS A 75 1.45 -24.26 -13.74
N ARG A 76 0.59 -24.49 -14.72
CA ARG A 76 -0.79 -24.08 -14.62
C ARG A 76 -1.51 -24.76 -13.47
N SER A 77 -1.25 -26.04 -13.32
CA SER A 77 -1.85 -26.81 -12.22
C SER A 77 -1.41 -26.26 -10.87
N MET A 78 -0.14 -25.93 -10.76
CA MET A 78 0.38 -25.37 -9.51
C MET A 78 -0.28 -24.03 -9.20
N LEU A 79 -0.43 -23.20 -10.22
CA LEU A 79 -1.07 -21.90 -10.03
C LEU A 79 -2.53 -22.05 -9.65
N GLN A 80 -3.24 -23.00 -10.26
CA GLN A 80 -4.63 -23.23 -9.91
C GLN A 80 -4.78 -23.69 -8.47
N GLN A 81 -3.87 -24.54 -8.01
CA GLN A 81 -3.89 -24.96 -6.61
C GLN A 81 -3.59 -23.81 -5.67
N ALA A 82 -2.65 -22.95 -6.06
CA ALA A 82 -2.33 -21.78 -5.25
C ALA A 82 -3.52 -20.86 -5.14
N ILE A 83 -4.24 -20.65 -6.24
CA ILE A 83 -5.42 -19.78 -6.23
C ILE A 83 -6.49 -20.38 -5.32
N ALA A 84 -6.71 -21.68 -5.41
CA ALA A 84 -7.70 -22.33 -4.56
C ALA A 84 -7.34 -22.17 -3.08
N ASP A 85 -6.06 -22.31 -2.76
CA ASP A 85 -5.61 -22.15 -1.38
C ASP A 85 -5.79 -20.72 -0.90
N LEU A 86 -5.47 -19.75 -1.77
CA LEU A 86 -5.68 -18.35 -1.42
C LEU A 86 -7.15 -18.04 -1.20
N ASP A 87 -8.02 -18.60 -2.04
CA ASP A 87 -9.45 -18.41 -1.87
C ASP A 87 -9.93 -18.94 -0.53
N ARG A 88 -9.42 -20.09 -0.11
CA ARG A 88 -9.80 -20.66 1.19
C ARG A 88 -9.33 -19.75 2.32
N ARG A 89 -8.13 -19.21 2.21
CA ARG A 89 -7.61 -18.32 3.26
C ARG A 89 -8.39 -17.03 3.35
N ILE A 90 -8.76 -16.47 2.20
CA ILE A 90 -9.57 -15.26 2.18
C ILE A 90 -10.93 -15.54 2.79
N ALA A 91 -11.53 -16.65 2.42
CA ALA A 91 -12.83 -17.01 2.98
C ALA A 91 -12.77 -17.20 4.49
N ALA A 92 -11.68 -17.77 4.98
CA ALA A 92 -11.51 -17.95 6.42
C ALA A 92 -11.44 -16.61 7.14
N LEU A 93 -10.75 -15.64 6.54
CA LEU A 93 -10.69 -14.31 7.12
C LEU A 93 -12.04 -13.62 7.09
N ASP A 94 -12.76 -13.77 5.98
CA ASP A 94 -14.07 -13.14 5.84
C ASP A 94 -15.12 -13.78 6.76
N GLY A 95 -14.89 -15.02 7.18
CA GLY A 95 -15.81 -15.70 8.06
C GLY A 95 -15.79 -15.26 9.50
N HIS A 96 -14.85 -14.37 9.85
CA HIS A 96 -14.82 -13.81 11.17
C HIS A 96 -15.73 -12.60 11.25
#